data_efce70b3a36e60749a6cff0c3d21aa78
#
_entry.id   efce70b3a36e60749a6cff0c3d21aa78
#
_cell.length_a   1.000
_cell.length_b   1.000
_cell.length_c   1.000
_cell.angle_alpha   90.00
_cell.angle_beta   90.00
_cell.angle_gamma   90.00
#
_symmetry.space_group_name_H-M   'P 1'
#
loop_
_entity.id
_entity.type
_entity.pdbx_description
1 polymer ?
#
loop_
_entity_poly.entity_id
_entity_poly.type
_entity_poly.pdbx_seq_one_letter_code
_entity_poly.pdbx_strand_id
1 'polypeptide(L)'
;MSIEVSGLDKVLKQLENIELDENLEGELLKECKIIFDEIVEQQPVDTGSQKRGWKGRIKRIDGKKTYVISNKNKFWVFEEYGTSFANHTNVGFVARAIENNIEEVADRMEKKIKELFD
;
A
#
# COMPACT_ATOMS: atom_id res chain seq x y z
N MET A 1 -5.96 2.13 -12.56
CA MET A 1 -4.77 1.27 -12.36
C MET A 1 -4.50 1.04 -10.89
N SER A 2 -3.85 -0.05 -10.60
CA SER A 2 -3.52 -0.43 -9.23
C SER A 2 -2.07 -0.93 -9.16
N ILE A 3 -1.52 -0.90 -7.94
CA ILE A 3 -0.18 -1.38 -7.66
C ILE A 3 -0.27 -2.52 -6.66
N GLU A 4 0.31 -3.67 -7.00
CA GLU A 4 0.48 -4.77 -6.08
C GLU A 4 1.71 -4.47 -5.20
N VAL A 5 1.53 -4.46 -3.89
CA VAL A 5 2.60 -4.13 -2.97
C VAL A 5 3.38 -5.39 -2.61
N SER A 6 4.66 -5.43 -2.95
CA SER A 6 5.56 -6.48 -2.50
C SER A 6 6.16 -6.12 -1.14
N GLY A 7 6.77 -7.11 -0.48
CA GLY A 7 7.37 -6.91 0.85
C GLY A 7 6.48 -7.34 2.01
N LEU A 8 5.22 -7.71 1.73
CA LEU A 8 4.30 -8.22 2.76
C LEU A 8 3.97 -9.70 2.57
N ASP A 9 4.70 -10.40 1.72
CA ASP A 9 4.38 -11.78 1.33
C ASP A 9 4.31 -12.72 2.53
N LYS A 10 5.26 -12.62 3.45
CA LYS A 10 5.29 -13.44 4.64
C LYS A 10 4.11 -13.16 5.58
N VAL A 11 3.80 -11.88 5.77
CA VAL A 11 2.66 -11.45 6.59
C VAL A 11 1.34 -11.93 5.99
N LEU A 12 1.16 -11.73 4.69
CA LEU A 12 -0.06 -12.15 3.99
C LEU A 12 -0.24 -13.66 4.01
N LYS A 13 0.84 -14.41 3.87
CA LYS A 13 0.80 -15.87 3.96
C LYS A 13 0.42 -16.33 5.36
N GLN A 14 0.94 -15.67 6.40
CA GLN A 14 0.55 -15.96 7.79
C GLN A 14 -0.93 -15.69 8.02
N LEU A 15 -1.47 -14.59 7.44
CA LEU A 15 -2.89 -14.27 7.55
C LEU A 15 -3.77 -15.31 6.87
N GLU A 16 -3.32 -15.93 5.77
CA GLU A 16 -4.08 -17.00 5.11
C GLU A 16 -4.24 -18.24 5.98
N ASN A 17 -3.32 -18.48 6.90
CA ASN A 17 -3.30 -19.66 7.75
C ASN A 17 -3.98 -19.46 9.10
N ILE A 18 -4.54 -18.27 9.37
CA ILE A 18 -5.19 -17.94 10.63
C ILE A 18 -6.70 -17.77 10.39
N GLU A 19 -7.52 -18.50 11.14
CA GLU A 19 -8.99 -18.46 10.98
C GLU A 19 -9.61 -17.11 11.36
N LEU A 20 -8.95 -16.33 12.23
CA LEU A 20 -9.43 -15.02 12.68
C LEU A 20 -8.76 -13.88 11.94
N ASP A 21 -8.58 -14.04 10.65
CA ASP A 21 -7.80 -13.11 9.84
C ASP A 21 -8.44 -11.73 9.63
N GLU A 22 -9.75 -11.59 9.77
CA GLU A 22 -10.44 -10.31 9.57
C GLU A 22 -9.89 -9.19 10.46
N ASN A 23 -9.67 -9.52 11.75
CA ASN A 23 -9.10 -8.54 12.69
C ASN A 23 -7.66 -8.18 12.33
N LEU A 24 -6.89 -9.18 11.92
CA LEU A 24 -5.49 -8.97 11.53
C LEU A 24 -5.37 -8.22 10.21
N GLU A 25 -6.27 -8.47 9.27
CA GLU A 25 -6.31 -7.68 8.04
C GLU A 25 -6.61 -6.22 8.33
N GLY A 26 -7.54 -5.94 9.25
CA GLY A 26 -7.81 -4.59 9.70
C GLY A 26 -6.60 -3.93 10.35
N GLU A 27 -5.85 -4.67 11.16
CA GLU A 27 -4.61 -4.17 11.75
C GLU A 27 -3.54 -3.89 10.70
N LEU A 28 -3.42 -4.76 9.69
CA LEU A 28 -2.50 -4.53 8.58
C LEU A 28 -2.86 -3.24 7.82
N LEU A 29 -4.14 -3.03 7.55
CA LEU A 29 -4.59 -1.82 6.87
C LEU A 29 -4.30 -0.56 7.69
N LYS A 30 -4.42 -0.63 9.01
CA LYS A 30 -4.03 0.46 9.90
C LYS A 30 -2.54 0.75 9.86
N GLU A 31 -1.72 -0.30 9.88
CA GLU A 31 -0.26 -0.14 9.78
C GLU A 31 0.15 0.44 8.43
N CYS A 32 -0.55 0.09 7.37
CA CYS A 32 -0.29 0.62 6.03
C CYS A 32 -0.69 2.09 5.88
N LYS A 33 -1.39 2.67 6.84
CA LYS A 33 -1.78 4.09 6.78
C LYS A 33 -0.58 5.02 6.61
N ILE A 34 0.57 4.66 7.16
CA ILE A 34 1.78 5.46 7.01
C ILE A 34 2.18 5.57 5.53
N ILE A 35 1.97 4.50 4.75
CA ILE A 35 2.23 4.50 3.30
C ILE A 35 1.27 5.47 2.60
N PHE A 36 -0.01 5.42 2.94
CA PHE A 36 -1.01 6.32 2.36
C PHE A 36 -0.73 7.76 2.68
N ASP A 37 -0.41 8.05 3.93
CA ASP A 37 -0.13 9.42 4.36
C ASP A 37 1.06 9.98 3.60
N GLU A 38 2.10 9.20 3.37
CA GLU A 38 3.25 9.63 2.59
C GLU A 38 2.91 9.83 1.11
N ILE A 39 2.13 8.92 0.50
CA ILE A 39 1.68 9.08 -0.88
C ILE A 39 0.91 10.39 -1.06
N VAL A 40 -0.05 10.65 -0.18
CA VAL A 40 -0.87 11.86 -0.23
C VAL A 40 0.00 13.10 -0.08
N GLU A 41 0.92 13.09 0.88
CA GLU A 41 1.81 14.21 1.15
C GLU A 41 2.75 14.50 -0.03
N GLN A 42 3.27 13.46 -0.68
CA GLN A 42 4.25 13.58 -1.73
C GLN A 42 3.64 13.75 -3.13
N GLN A 43 2.34 13.66 -3.27
CA GLN A 43 1.69 13.79 -4.57
C GLN A 43 1.90 15.20 -5.13
N PRO A 44 2.46 15.31 -6.36
CA PRO A 44 2.86 16.63 -6.90
C PRO A 44 1.72 17.58 -7.21
N VAL A 45 0.55 17.05 -7.57
CA VAL A 45 -0.61 17.85 -7.93
C VAL A 45 -1.66 17.76 -6.84
N ASP A 46 -1.99 18.90 -6.24
CA ASP A 46 -2.98 18.96 -5.19
C ASP A 46 -4.38 19.13 -5.76
N THR A 47 -4.99 18.03 -6.19
CA THR A 47 -6.41 18.01 -6.46
C THR A 47 -7.09 17.17 -5.38
N GLY A 48 -8.16 17.70 -4.79
CA GLY A 48 -8.85 16.97 -3.74
C GLY A 48 -9.34 15.59 -4.17
N SER A 49 -9.73 15.44 -5.44
CA SER A 49 -10.19 14.16 -5.98
C SER A 49 -9.07 13.12 -6.05
N GLN A 50 -7.85 13.53 -6.42
CA GLN A 50 -6.70 12.62 -6.44
C GLN A 50 -6.36 12.15 -5.04
N LYS A 51 -6.27 13.07 -4.09
CA LYS A 51 -5.91 12.73 -2.70
C LYS A 51 -6.95 11.83 -2.05
N ARG A 52 -8.23 12.07 -2.30
CA ARG A 52 -9.31 11.26 -1.73
C ARG A 52 -9.50 9.92 -2.41
N GLY A 53 -8.95 9.75 -3.61
CA GLY A 53 -9.12 8.56 -4.41
C GLY A 53 -8.26 7.37 -4.01
N TRP A 54 -7.25 7.57 -3.17
CA TRP A 54 -6.34 6.50 -2.77
C TRP A 54 -7.03 5.46 -1.89
N LYS A 55 -6.81 4.19 -2.20
CA LYS A 55 -7.35 3.06 -1.45
C LYS A 55 -6.33 1.93 -1.37
N GLY A 56 -6.34 1.23 -0.24
CA GLY A 56 -5.59 0.01 -0.07
C GLY A 56 -6.53 -1.13 0.31
N ARG A 57 -6.35 -2.27 -0.32
CA ARG A 57 -7.18 -3.45 -0.10
C ARG A 57 -6.34 -4.70 -0.15
N ILE A 58 -6.81 -5.72 0.57
CA ILE A 58 -6.30 -7.07 0.44
C ILE A 58 -7.23 -7.81 -0.50
N LYS A 59 -6.70 -8.29 -1.62
CA LYS A 59 -7.46 -9.02 -2.65
C LYS A 59 -6.78 -10.35 -2.94
N ARG A 60 -7.56 -11.31 -3.44
CA ARG A 60 -6.98 -12.52 -4.01
C ARG A 60 -6.66 -12.29 -5.48
N ILE A 61 -5.39 -12.46 -5.82
CA ILE A 61 -4.90 -12.37 -7.19
C ILE A 61 -4.17 -13.69 -7.46
N ASP A 62 -4.61 -14.42 -8.48
CA ASP A 62 -4.08 -15.75 -8.82
C ASP A 62 -4.06 -16.70 -7.61
N GLY A 63 -5.13 -16.64 -6.81
CA GLY A 63 -5.29 -17.51 -5.64
C GLY A 63 -4.52 -17.10 -4.40
N LYS A 64 -3.77 -15.99 -4.44
CA LYS A 64 -2.97 -15.50 -3.31
C LYS A 64 -3.50 -14.19 -2.77
N LYS A 65 -3.50 -14.03 -1.45
CA LYS A 65 -3.78 -12.74 -0.83
C LYS A 65 -2.71 -11.74 -1.22
N THR A 66 -3.13 -10.57 -1.69
CA THR A 66 -2.23 -9.53 -2.19
C THR A 66 -2.71 -8.17 -1.69
N TYR A 67 -1.78 -7.36 -1.19
CA TYR A 67 -2.07 -5.98 -0.82
C TYR A 67 -1.96 -5.11 -2.07
N VAL A 68 -3.05 -4.38 -2.38
CA VAL A 68 -3.16 -3.60 -3.60
C VAL A 68 -3.49 -2.15 -3.26
N ILE A 69 -2.74 -1.22 -3.82
CA ILE A 69 -2.99 0.23 -3.72
C ILE A 69 -3.55 0.70 -5.06
N SER A 70 -4.62 1.47 -5.02
CA SER A 70 -5.25 1.99 -6.22
C SER A 70 -5.80 3.40 -6.02
N ASN A 71 -6.02 4.09 -7.14
CA ASN A 71 -6.69 5.38 -7.16
C ASN A 71 -7.59 5.44 -8.39
N LYS A 72 -8.83 5.86 -8.20
CA LYS A 72 -9.79 6.01 -9.30
C LYS A 72 -9.34 7.06 -10.32
N ASN A 73 -8.67 8.11 -9.86
CA ASN A 73 -8.14 9.13 -10.74
C ASN A 73 -6.85 8.61 -11.38
N LYS A 74 -6.86 8.47 -12.69
CA LYS A 74 -5.74 7.87 -13.43
C LYS A 74 -4.55 8.82 -13.63
N PHE A 75 -4.68 10.10 -13.34
CA PHE A 75 -3.59 11.07 -13.54
C PHE A 75 -2.36 10.78 -12.68
N TRP A 76 -2.54 10.11 -11.53
CA TRP A 76 -1.40 9.75 -10.69
C TRP A 76 -0.36 8.89 -11.42
N VAL A 77 -0.81 8.13 -12.44
CA VAL A 77 0.09 7.27 -13.23
C VAL A 77 1.13 8.12 -13.95
N PHE A 78 0.71 9.24 -14.52
CA PHE A 78 1.64 10.14 -15.21
C PHE A 78 2.63 10.78 -14.23
N GLU A 79 2.17 11.10 -13.03
CA GLU A 79 3.03 11.69 -12.00
C GLU A 79 4.01 10.67 -11.43
N GLU A 80 3.59 9.40 -11.31
CA GLU A 80 4.45 8.32 -10.80
C GLU A 80 5.56 7.95 -11.80
N TYR A 81 5.20 7.82 -13.07
CA TYR A 81 6.12 7.32 -14.10
C TYR A 81 6.71 8.40 -14.98
N GLY A 82 6.15 9.60 -14.93
CA GLY A 82 6.57 10.69 -15.81
C GLY A 82 6.03 10.57 -17.22
N THR A 83 6.13 11.65 -17.98
CA THR A 83 5.80 11.68 -19.41
C THR A 83 6.83 12.48 -20.16
N SER A 84 6.93 12.26 -21.49
CA SER A 84 7.83 13.05 -22.33
C SER A 84 7.33 14.47 -22.60
N PHE A 85 6.08 14.77 -22.23
CA PHE A 85 5.45 16.05 -22.57
C PHE A 85 5.40 17.06 -21.43
N ALA A 86 5.72 16.64 -20.21
CA ALA A 86 5.65 17.50 -19.04
C ALA A 86 6.74 17.18 -18.04
N ASN A 87 7.18 18.22 -17.33
CA ASN A 87 8.10 18.04 -16.20
C ASN A 87 7.32 17.64 -14.97
N HIS A 88 7.55 16.43 -14.51
CA HIS A 88 6.94 15.92 -13.28
C HIS A 88 7.94 16.05 -12.13
N THR A 89 7.52 16.69 -11.05
CA THR A 89 8.42 17.09 -9.96
C THR A 89 8.76 15.97 -8.98
N ASN A 90 7.99 14.90 -8.97
CA ASN A 90 8.18 13.85 -7.95
C ASN A 90 7.89 12.46 -8.50
N VAL A 91 8.53 12.12 -9.64
CA VAL A 91 8.40 10.79 -10.25
C VAL A 91 8.82 9.73 -9.23
N GLY A 92 8.05 8.64 -9.16
CA GLY A 92 8.32 7.54 -8.25
C GLY A 92 7.82 7.77 -6.82
N PHE A 93 6.95 8.75 -6.59
CA PHE A 93 6.50 9.08 -5.24
C PHE A 93 5.75 7.92 -4.56
N VAL A 94 4.94 7.14 -5.31
CA VAL A 94 4.24 5.98 -4.78
C VAL A 94 5.23 4.88 -4.41
N ALA A 95 6.14 4.54 -5.32
CA ALA A 95 7.16 3.52 -5.08
C ALA A 95 8.03 3.88 -3.88
N ARG A 96 8.45 5.15 -3.75
CA ARG A 96 9.24 5.58 -2.60
C ARG A 96 8.48 5.50 -1.29
N ALA A 97 7.19 5.85 -1.28
CA ALA A 97 6.37 5.73 -0.07
C ALA A 97 6.29 4.29 0.40
N ILE A 98 6.15 3.35 -0.53
CA ILE A 98 6.15 1.93 -0.22
C ILE A 98 7.53 1.49 0.29
N GLU A 99 8.59 1.77 -0.45
CA GLU A 99 9.95 1.37 -0.10
C GLU A 99 10.40 1.92 1.26
N ASN A 100 10.03 3.16 1.56
CA ASN A 100 10.42 3.79 2.82
C ASN A 100 9.76 3.17 4.05
N ASN A 101 8.60 2.53 3.88
CA ASN A 101 7.78 2.12 5.01
C ASN A 101 7.47 0.63 5.08
N ILE A 102 7.66 -0.12 3.98
CA ILE A 102 7.16 -1.49 3.90
C ILE A 102 7.82 -2.43 4.89
N GLU A 103 9.12 -2.30 5.10
CA GLU A 103 9.87 -3.15 6.03
C GLU A 103 9.39 -2.97 7.46
N GLU A 104 9.19 -1.72 7.87
CA GLU A 104 8.69 -1.39 9.20
C GLU A 104 7.24 -1.90 9.39
N VAL A 105 6.39 -1.75 8.38
CA VAL A 105 5.02 -2.26 8.42
C VAL A 105 5.03 -3.78 8.58
N ALA A 106 5.84 -4.47 7.77
CA ALA A 106 5.96 -5.93 7.84
C ALA A 106 6.44 -6.39 9.22
N ASP A 107 7.47 -5.74 9.76
CA ASP A 107 8.02 -6.09 11.07
C ASP A 107 6.99 -5.90 12.19
N ARG A 108 6.25 -4.80 12.17
CA ARG A 108 5.22 -4.57 13.17
C ARG A 108 4.09 -5.60 13.08
N MET A 109 3.70 -5.98 11.88
CA MET A 109 2.65 -6.99 11.68
C MET A 109 3.11 -8.39 12.11
N GLU A 110 4.35 -8.76 11.78
CA GLU A 110 4.91 -10.03 12.23
C GLU A 110 4.93 -10.12 13.76
N LYS A 111 5.28 -9.02 14.43
CA LYS A 111 5.27 -8.96 15.89
C LYS A 111 3.86 -9.13 16.46
N LYS A 112 2.87 -8.46 15.87
CA LYS A 112 1.47 -8.58 16.30
C LYS A 112 0.95 -10.02 16.13
N ILE A 113 1.27 -10.66 15.02
CA ILE A 113 0.88 -12.04 14.76
C ILE A 113 1.54 -12.97 15.79
N LYS A 114 2.81 -12.78 16.04
CA LYS A 114 3.55 -13.59 17.01
C LYS A 114 2.95 -13.48 18.42
N GLU A 115 2.56 -12.30 18.84
CA GLU A 115 1.96 -12.06 20.15
C GLU A 115 0.65 -12.82 20.37
N LEU A 116 -0.08 -13.16 19.29
CA LEU A 116 -1.30 -13.94 19.39
C LEU A 116 -1.04 -15.39 19.79
N PHE A 117 0.15 -15.90 19.56
CA PHE A 117 0.48 -17.31 19.80
C PHE A 117 1.40 -17.51 21.01
N ASP A 118 1.78 -16.43 21.65
CA ASP A 118 2.63 -16.49 22.86
C ASP A 118 1.76 -16.54 24.18
#